data_18b5e12aacf0d0485c46150fd52f9676
#
_entry.id   18b5e12aacf0d0485c46150fd52f9676
#
_cell.length_a   1.000
_cell.length_b   1.000
_cell.length_c   1.000
_cell.angle_alpha   90.00
_cell.angle_beta   90.00
_cell.angle_gamma   90.00
#
_symmetry.space_group_name_H-M   'P 1'
#
loop_
_entity.id
_entity.type
_entity.pdbx_description
1 polymer ?
#
loop_
_entity_poly.entity_id
_entity_poly.type
_entity_poly.pdbx_seq_one_letter_code
_entity_poly.pdbx_strand_id
1 'polypeptide(L)'
;MPHRPLRRDKPMNYYVTSFINILHFISDDLIQCDSTTKVAEVFCDEFDDLDFELALCCFEATHKVAFADRLWETDPEEYEELTIEEFIEAFVDPKEQRDDLFVTKRFLMFQESLTKALTEEAEEPPRDEF
;
A
#
# COMPACT_ATOMS: atom_id res chain seq x y z
N MET A 1 9.83 31.60 20.35
CA MET A 1 9.57 31.01 19.88
C MET A 1 9.38 30.24 19.75
N PRO A 2 9.18 30.17 19.63
CA PRO A 2 8.87 29.24 19.42
C PRO A 2 9.04 28.33 18.90
N HIS A 3 8.91 27.82 18.84
CA HIS A 3 9.00 26.98 18.37
C HIS A 3 8.70 26.12 17.79
N ARG A 4 8.51 26.08 17.56
CA ARG A 4 8.05 25.40 16.96
C ARG A 4 8.17 24.15 16.95
N PRO A 5 7.20 23.45 16.90
CA PRO A 5 7.58 22.12 16.89
C PRO A 5 8.31 21.84 15.64
N LEU A 6 9.34 21.08 15.76
CA LEU A 6 10.12 20.79 14.66
C LEU A 6 9.45 19.89 13.73
N ARG A 7 8.58 19.04 14.22
CA ARG A 7 7.92 18.11 13.41
C ARG A 7 6.46 18.21 13.66
N ARG A 8 5.70 18.21 12.61
CA ARG A 8 4.34 18.22 12.75
C ARG A 8 3.78 17.08 12.02
N ASP A 9 2.80 16.38 12.59
CA ASP A 9 2.08 15.37 11.89
C ASP A 9 1.27 16.06 10.82
N LYS A 10 1.28 15.51 9.63
CA LYS A 10 0.45 16.03 8.57
C LYS A 10 -1.00 15.66 8.84
N PRO A 11 -1.96 16.42 8.36
CA PRO A 11 -3.35 16.04 8.50
C PRO A 11 -3.60 14.74 7.76
N MET A 12 -4.56 13.98 8.26
CA MET A 12 -4.81 12.66 7.70
C MET A 12 -5.13 12.73 6.21
N ASN A 13 -5.85 13.77 5.77
CA ASN A 13 -6.17 13.83 4.34
C ASN A 13 -4.94 14.01 3.46
N TYR A 14 -3.85 14.50 4.01
CA TYR A 14 -2.59 14.59 3.27
C TYR A 14 -2.12 13.17 2.91
N TYR A 15 -2.19 12.25 3.88
CA TYR A 15 -1.77 10.87 3.63
C TYR A 15 -2.75 10.16 2.70
N VAL A 16 -4.03 10.44 2.82
CA VAL A 16 -5.04 9.86 1.94
C VAL A 16 -4.78 10.28 0.50
N THR A 17 -4.57 11.57 0.28
CA THR A 17 -4.30 12.10 -1.05
C THR A 17 -3.03 11.50 -1.63
N SER A 18 -2.00 11.40 -0.80
CA SER A 18 -0.75 10.82 -1.25
C SER A 18 -0.91 9.37 -1.67
N PHE A 19 -1.67 8.59 -0.89
CA PHE A 19 -1.88 7.18 -1.23
C PHE A 19 -2.64 7.05 -2.54
N ILE A 20 -3.64 7.90 -2.74
CA ILE A 20 -4.40 7.92 -4.00
C ILE A 20 -3.47 8.21 -5.17
N ASN A 21 -2.58 9.18 -5.00
CA ASN A 21 -1.64 9.52 -6.06
C ASN A 21 -0.69 8.37 -6.36
N ILE A 22 -0.30 7.64 -5.32
CA ILE A 22 0.55 6.47 -5.52
C ILE A 22 -0.19 5.40 -6.30
N LEU A 23 -1.45 5.17 -5.99
CA LEU A 23 -2.26 4.22 -6.73
C LEU A 23 -2.36 4.61 -8.20
N HIS A 24 -2.59 5.89 -8.47
CA HIS A 24 -2.65 6.37 -9.84
C HIS A 24 -1.32 6.17 -10.56
N PHE A 25 -0.23 6.44 -9.87
CA PHE A 25 1.09 6.30 -10.46
C PHE A 25 1.41 4.84 -10.79
N ILE A 26 1.17 3.94 -9.84
CA ILE A 26 1.50 2.52 -10.04
C ILE A 26 0.61 1.91 -11.11
N SER A 27 -0.64 2.33 -11.17
CA SER A 27 -1.57 1.79 -12.16
C SER A 27 -1.49 2.50 -13.51
N ASP A 28 -0.59 3.48 -13.64
CA ASP A 28 -0.44 4.28 -14.85
C ASP A 28 -1.79 4.93 -15.21
N ASP A 29 -2.44 5.49 -14.17
CA ASP A 29 -3.72 6.16 -14.28
C ASP A 29 -4.88 5.27 -14.73
N LEU A 30 -4.65 3.96 -14.73
CA LEU A 30 -5.72 3.04 -15.07
C LEU A 30 -6.82 3.05 -14.01
N ILE A 31 -6.41 3.19 -12.74
CA ILE A 31 -7.36 3.23 -11.65
C ILE A 31 -7.73 4.68 -11.36
N GLN A 32 -9.03 4.96 -11.41
CA GLN A 32 -9.53 6.28 -11.08
C GLN A 32 -10.26 6.18 -9.75
N CYS A 33 -9.68 6.75 -8.72
CA CYS A 33 -10.25 6.64 -7.38
C CYS A 33 -10.10 7.95 -6.62
N ASP A 34 -10.88 8.06 -5.55
CA ASP A 34 -10.78 9.19 -4.65
C ASP A 34 -10.94 8.66 -3.21
N SER A 35 -11.04 9.57 -2.26
CA SER A 35 -11.07 9.18 -0.85
C SER A 35 -12.29 8.33 -0.50
N THR A 36 -13.36 8.43 -1.26
CA THR A 36 -14.59 7.69 -0.99
C THR A 36 -14.69 6.38 -1.75
N THR A 37 -13.70 6.07 -2.58
CA THR A 37 -13.68 4.81 -3.30
C THR A 37 -13.35 3.70 -2.34
N LYS A 38 -14.07 2.58 -2.42
CA LYS A 38 -13.77 1.44 -1.55
C LYS A 38 -12.50 0.74 -2.03
N VAL A 39 -11.79 0.16 -1.08
CA VAL A 39 -10.56 -0.57 -1.40
C VAL A 39 -10.86 -1.66 -2.42
N ALA A 40 -12.00 -2.35 -2.27
CA ALA A 40 -12.37 -3.41 -3.21
C ALA A 40 -12.41 -2.92 -4.66
N GLU A 41 -12.75 -1.66 -4.86
CA GLU A 41 -12.90 -1.11 -6.21
C GLU A 41 -11.56 -0.80 -6.86
N VAL A 42 -10.49 -0.86 -6.10
CA VAL A 42 -9.15 -0.60 -6.63
C VAL A 42 -8.61 -1.81 -7.38
N PHE A 43 -9.00 -3.00 -6.95
CA PHE A 43 -8.47 -4.22 -7.55
C PHE A 43 -9.13 -4.53 -8.89
N CYS A 44 -8.32 -4.92 -9.86
CA CYS A 44 -8.80 -5.34 -11.15
C CYS A 44 -7.74 -6.23 -11.77
N ASP A 45 -7.96 -6.68 -13.01
CA ASP A 45 -7.03 -7.58 -13.66
C ASP A 45 -5.64 -6.98 -13.79
N GLU A 46 -5.58 -5.67 -13.98
CA GLU A 46 -4.30 -4.98 -14.17
C GLU A 46 -3.71 -4.44 -12.87
N PHE A 47 -4.41 -4.63 -11.75
CA PHE A 47 -3.92 -4.14 -10.45
C PHE A 47 -4.29 -5.17 -9.40
N ASP A 48 -3.38 -6.07 -9.13
CA ASP A 48 -3.63 -7.19 -8.23
C ASP A 48 -3.03 -6.95 -6.84
N ASP A 49 -3.01 -7.99 -6.04
CA ASP A 49 -2.52 -7.90 -4.66
C ASP A 49 -1.07 -7.43 -4.58
N LEU A 50 -0.24 -7.86 -5.54
CA LEU A 50 1.16 -7.44 -5.54
C LEU A 50 1.30 -5.96 -5.84
N ASP A 51 0.49 -5.45 -6.76
CA ASP A 51 0.52 -4.03 -7.07
C ASP A 51 0.06 -3.22 -5.86
N PHE A 52 -0.93 -3.71 -5.16
CA PHE A 52 -1.41 -3.04 -3.95
C PHE A 52 -0.32 -3.06 -2.88
N GLU A 53 0.35 -4.19 -2.72
CA GLU A 53 1.44 -4.30 -1.76
C GLU A 53 2.57 -3.32 -2.10
N LEU A 54 2.87 -3.19 -3.38
CA LEU A 54 3.87 -2.22 -3.82
C LEU A 54 3.44 -0.80 -3.44
N ALA A 55 2.15 -0.48 -3.61
CA ALA A 55 1.65 0.83 -3.24
C ALA A 55 1.84 1.08 -1.75
N LEU A 56 1.59 0.07 -0.91
CA LEU A 56 1.79 0.19 0.52
C LEU A 56 3.25 0.48 0.84
N CYS A 57 4.16 -0.24 0.19
CA CYS A 57 5.58 -0.04 0.41
C CYS A 57 6.03 1.35 -0.03
N CYS A 58 5.53 1.81 -1.16
CA CYS A 58 5.88 3.13 -1.66
C CYS A 58 5.40 4.22 -0.72
N PHE A 59 4.21 4.04 -0.17
CA PHE A 59 3.67 4.99 0.79
C PHE A 59 4.55 5.05 2.03
N GLU A 60 4.91 3.88 2.56
CA GLU A 60 5.75 3.84 3.75
C GLU A 60 7.11 4.47 3.49
N ALA A 61 7.67 4.24 2.31
CA ALA A 61 8.96 4.81 1.96
C ALA A 61 8.88 6.33 1.82
N THR A 62 7.79 6.81 1.24
CA THR A 62 7.63 8.23 0.99
C THR A 62 7.49 9.02 2.28
N HIS A 63 6.74 8.49 3.21
CA HIS A 63 6.39 9.23 4.42
C HIS A 63 7.14 8.78 5.66
N LYS A 64 7.86 7.67 5.57
CA LYS A 64 8.59 7.09 6.70
C LYS A 64 7.64 6.79 7.85
N VAL A 65 6.42 6.38 7.53
CA VAL A 65 5.45 5.90 8.51
C VAL A 65 5.05 4.50 8.10
N ALA A 66 4.61 3.72 9.07
CA ALA A 66 4.27 2.33 8.81
C ALA A 66 2.78 2.12 8.84
N PHE A 67 2.29 1.26 7.96
CA PHE A 67 0.97 0.69 8.17
C PHE A 67 1.07 -0.24 9.37
N ALA A 68 -0.02 -0.33 10.13
CA ALA A 68 -0.03 -1.19 11.30
C ALA A 68 0.32 -2.63 10.91
N ASP A 69 1.10 -3.29 11.77
CA ASP A 69 1.53 -4.66 11.46
C ASP A 69 0.35 -5.58 11.17
N ARG A 70 -0.76 -5.35 11.85
CA ARG A 70 -1.93 -6.20 11.64
C ARG A 70 -2.46 -6.16 10.21
N LEU A 71 -2.14 -5.10 9.47
CA LEU A 71 -2.56 -5.04 8.08
C LEU A 71 -1.96 -6.17 7.26
N TRP A 72 -0.70 -6.47 7.53
CA TRP A 72 0.02 -7.48 6.75
C TRP A 72 -0.45 -8.90 7.07
N GLU A 73 -1.22 -9.03 8.15
CA GLU A 73 -1.76 -10.32 8.56
C GLU A 73 -3.27 -10.40 8.33
N THR A 74 -3.85 -9.34 7.79
CA THR A 74 -5.30 -9.26 7.61
C THR A 74 -5.62 -9.60 6.16
N ASP A 75 -6.62 -10.45 5.96
CA ASP A 75 -7.06 -10.76 4.60
C ASP A 75 -7.72 -9.54 3.98
N PRO A 76 -7.53 -9.31 2.69
CA PRO A 76 -8.15 -8.16 2.03
C PRO A 76 -9.65 -8.08 2.23
N GLU A 77 -10.32 -9.23 2.34
CA GLU A 77 -11.76 -9.25 2.54
C GLU A 77 -12.20 -8.49 3.77
N GLU A 78 -11.32 -8.37 4.75
CA GLU A 78 -11.68 -7.71 6.00
C GLU A 78 -11.63 -6.20 5.91
N TYR A 79 -10.93 -5.65 4.94
CA TYR A 79 -10.86 -4.19 4.83
C TYR A 79 -11.32 -3.66 3.47
N GLU A 80 -11.71 -4.55 2.56
CA GLU A 80 -12.04 -4.09 1.21
C GLU A 80 -13.33 -3.25 1.16
N GLU A 81 -14.15 -3.33 2.18
CA GLU A 81 -15.35 -2.50 2.24
C GLU A 81 -15.09 -1.10 2.76
N LEU A 82 -13.90 -0.86 3.30
CA LEU A 82 -13.53 0.47 3.76
C LEU A 82 -13.24 1.35 2.54
N THR A 83 -13.58 2.63 2.67
CA THR A 83 -13.11 3.58 1.66
C THR A 83 -11.61 3.77 1.85
N ILE A 84 -10.96 4.33 0.84
CA ILE A 84 -9.53 4.58 0.95
C ILE A 84 -9.24 5.47 2.16
N GLU A 85 -10.08 6.47 2.40
CA GLU A 85 -9.91 7.33 3.55
C GLU A 85 -9.98 6.53 4.85
N GLU A 86 -11.00 5.68 4.97
CA GLU A 86 -11.15 4.86 6.17
C GLU A 86 -10.01 3.88 6.34
N PHE A 87 -9.53 3.34 5.23
CA PHE A 87 -8.41 2.41 5.24
C PHE A 87 -7.16 3.08 5.81
N ILE A 88 -6.84 4.27 5.31
CA ILE A 88 -5.66 4.99 5.79
C ILE A 88 -5.82 5.35 7.25
N GLU A 89 -7.00 5.81 7.65
CA GLU A 89 -7.24 6.17 9.05
C GLU A 89 -7.11 4.97 9.97
N ALA A 90 -7.50 3.80 9.50
CA ALA A 90 -7.48 2.61 10.33
C ALA A 90 -6.08 2.04 10.50
N PHE A 91 -5.22 2.18 9.49
CA PHE A 91 -3.96 1.45 9.48
C PHE A 91 -2.71 2.33 9.53
N VAL A 92 -2.84 3.64 9.44
CA VAL A 92 -1.68 4.54 9.46
C VAL A 92 -1.67 5.37 10.73
N ASP A 93 -0.55 5.38 11.42
CA ASP A 93 -0.35 6.25 12.57
C ASP A 93 0.79 7.20 12.22
N PRO A 94 0.49 8.46 11.91
CA PRO A 94 1.56 9.39 11.49
C PRO A 94 2.59 9.66 12.55
N LYS A 95 2.30 9.33 13.80
CA LYS A 95 3.25 9.56 14.87
C LYS A 95 4.33 8.52 14.94
N GLU A 96 4.11 7.37 14.30
CA GLU A 96 5.09 6.30 14.32
C GLU A 96 6.02 6.41 13.15
N GLN A 97 7.06 7.19 13.31
CA GLN A 97 8.05 7.38 12.26
C GLN A 97 8.97 6.17 12.19
N ARG A 98 9.38 5.83 10.99
CA ARG A 98 10.26 4.70 10.76
C ARG A 98 11.53 5.16 10.04
N ASP A 99 12.57 4.37 10.15
CA ASP A 99 13.85 4.72 9.52
C ASP A 99 14.01 3.96 8.20
N ASP A 100 15.15 4.19 7.58
CA ASP A 100 15.43 3.58 6.28
C ASP A 100 15.56 2.07 6.36
N LEU A 101 16.03 1.57 7.49
CA LEU A 101 16.14 0.13 7.65
C LEU A 101 14.76 -0.53 7.64
N PHE A 102 13.80 0.10 8.29
CA PHE A 102 12.42 -0.40 8.27
C PHE A 102 11.88 -0.43 6.84
N VAL A 103 12.09 0.65 6.10
CA VAL A 103 11.63 0.75 4.73
C VAL A 103 12.27 -0.33 3.87
N THR A 104 13.57 -0.55 4.05
CA THR A 104 14.28 -1.59 3.32
C THR A 104 13.68 -2.96 3.59
N LYS A 105 13.37 -3.24 4.86
CA LYS A 105 12.79 -4.53 5.19
C LYS A 105 11.43 -4.74 4.55
N ARG A 106 10.63 -3.66 4.44
CA ARG A 106 9.33 -3.77 3.77
C ARG A 106 9.50 -4.12 2.31
N PHE A 107 10.45 -3.48 1.63
CA PHE A 107 10.69 -3.79 0.22
C PHE A 107 11.23 -5.20 0.04
N LEU A 108 12.02 -5.69 1.00
CA LEU A 108 12.48 -7.07 0.92
C LEU A 108 11.30 -8.05 1.07
N MET A 109 10.35 -7.74 1.93
CA MET A 109 9.14 -8.55 2.04
C MET A 109 8.38 -8.57 0.73
N PHE A 110 8.25 -7.41 0.10
CA PHE A 110 7.58 -7.34 -1.18
C PHE A 110 8.34 -8.15 -2.23
N GLN A 111 9.66 -8.05 -2.22
CA GLN A 111 10.48 -8.79 -3.16
C GLN A 111 10.29 -10.30 -3.00
N GLU A 112 10.17 -10.75 -1.75
CA GLU A 112 9.92 -12.17 -1.50
C GLU A 112 8.56 -12.59 -2.05
N SER A 113 7.54 -11.76 -1.84
CA SER A 113 6.21 -12.04 -2.37
C SER A 113 6.22 -12.11 -3.88
N LEU A 114 6.93 -11.18 -4.50
CA LEU A 114 7.03 -11.15 -5.95
C LEU A 114 7.76 -12.38 -6.48
N THR A 115 8.87 -12.72 -5.85
CA THR A 115 9.65 -13.89 -6.25
C THR A 115 8.83 -15.15 -6.13
N LYS A 116 8.07 -15.28 -5.05
CA LYS A 116 7.23 -16.44 -4.85
C LYS A 116 6.17 -16.54 -5.93
N ALA A 117 5.54 -15.41 -6.25
CA ALA A 117 4.50 -15.40 -7.28
C ALA A 117 5.08 -15.80 -8.64
N LEU A 118 6.25 -15.27 -8.97
CA LEU A 118 6.88 -15.60 -10.24
C LEU A 118 7.31 -17.05 -10.29
N THR A 119 7.78 -17.59 -9.18
CA THR A 119 8.18 -18.98 -9.11
C THR A 119 6.98 -19.91 -9.28
N GLU A 120 5.89 -19.58 -8.62
CA GLU A 120 4.67 -20.37 -8.75
C GLU A 120 4.15 -20.36 -10.18
N GLU A 121 4.24 -19.22 -10.82
CA GLU A 121 3.84 -19.10 -12.20
C GLU A 121 4.71 -19.95 -13.11
N ALA A 122 6.01 -19.92 -12.87
CA ALA A 122 6.94 -20.68 -13.68
C ALA A 122 6.80 -22.17 -13.49
N GLU A 123 6.31 -22.60 -12.32
CA GLU A 123 6.15 -24.01 -12.05
C GLU A 123 4.82 -24.57 -12.53
N GLU A 124 3.92 -23.72 -12.93
CA GLU A 124 2.66 -24.21 -13.44
C GLU A 124 2.86 -24.85 -14.79
N PRO A 125 2.24 -25.98 -15.04
CA PRO A 125 2.35 -26.59 -16.37
C PRO A 125 1.63 -25.74 -17.39
N PRO A 126 2.06 -25.82 -18.63
CA PRO A 126 1.39 -25.06 -19.67
C PRO A 126 -0.05 -25.47 -19.79
N ARG A 127 -0.86 -24.51 -19.93
CA ARG A 127 -2.20 -24.79 -19.92
C ARG A 127 -2.75 -25.13 -21.21
N ASP A 128 -2.21 -24.74 -22.11
CA ASP A 128 -2.68 -24.99 -23.32
C ASP A 128 -2.15 -26.04 -23.97
N GLU A 129 -1.76 -26.56 -23.57
CA GLU A 129 -1.35 -27.36 -24.06
C GLU A 129 -1.83 -27.73 -24.86
N PHE A 130 -2.00 -27.55 -25.21
CA PHE A 130 -2.43 -27.72 -26.01
C PHE A 130 -2.35 -28.27 -26.39
#